data_2c33bff614aa3513bb1e14b010e66e31
#
_entry.id   2c33bff614aa3513bb1e14b010e66e31
#
_cell.length_a   1.000
_cell.length_b   1.000
_cell.length_c   1.000
_cell.angle_alpha   90.00
_cell.angle_beta   90.00
_cell.angle_gamma   90.00
#
_symmetry.space_group_name_H-M   'P 1'
#
loop_
_entity.id
_entity.type
_entity.pdbx_description
1 polymer ?
#
loop_
_entity_poly.entity_id
_entity_poly.type
_entity_poly.pdbx_seq_one_letter_code
_entity_poly.pdbx_strand_id
1 'polypeptide(L)'
;MKLLFICTHNRCRSIIAEAVTNAFGGSLLQARSAGSQPSGEVHPLSIKYLQQAGIDTAGLQSQSWDAHEAWQPNVVITVCD
;
A
#
# COMPACT_ATOMS: atom_id res chain seq x y z
N MET A 1 -6.42 9.77 -10.00
CA MET A 1 -6.05 10.31 -8.67
C MET A 1 -5.02 9.38 -8.01
N LYS A 2 -4.00 9.96 -7.44
CA LYS A 2 -2.92 9.22 -6.79
C LYS A 2 -3.10 9.28 -5.29
N LEU A 3 -3.22 8.12 -4.65
CA LEU A 3 -3.41 7.99 -3.21
C LEU A 3 -2.18 7.34 -2.58
N LEU A 4 -1.69 7.92 -1.49
CA LEU A 4 -0.61 7.32 -0.72
C LEU A 4 -1.12 6.97 0.67
N PHE A 5 -1.10 5.67 0.99
CA PHE A 5 -1.45 5.18 2.31
C PHE A 5 -0.19 5.05 3.16
N ILE A 6 -0.18 5.69 4.32
CA ILE A 6 0.96 5.68 5.22
C ILE A 6 0.59 5.04 6.54
N CYS A 7 1.43 4.13 7.00
CA CYS A 7 1.38 3.60 8.36
C CYS A 7 2.81 3.56 8.91
N THR A 8 2.99 3.08 10.13
CA THR A 8 4.32 3.07 10.72
C THR A 8 5.25 2.08 10.01
N HIS A 9 4.85 0.82 9.91
CA HIS A 9 5.73 -0.24 9.42
C HIS A 9 5.53 -0.63 7.96
N ASN A 10 4.45 -0.17 7.33
CA ASN A 10 4.11 -0.49 5.94
C ASN A 10 4.17 -2.00 5.68
N ARG A 11 3.49 -2.78 6.50
CA ARG A 11 3.53 -4.23 6.37
C ARG A 11 2.15 -4.89 6.29
N CYS A 12 1.09 -4.24 6.77
CA CYS A 12 -0.24 -4.85 6.83
C CYS A 12 -1.32 -3.93 6.27
N ARG A 13 -1.86 -3.02 7.09
CA ARG A 13 -3.04 -2.23 6.71
C ARG A 13 -2.82 -1.33 5.49
N SER A 14 -1.70 -0.62 5.44
CA SER A 14 -1.42 0.24 4.29
C SER A 14 -1.19 -0.57 3.02
N ILE A 15 -0.56 -1.73 3.13
CA ILE A 15 -0.35 -2.65 2.02
C ILE A 15 -1.70 -3.17 1.49
N ILE A 16 -2.59 -3.58 2.39
CA ILE A 16 -3.92 -4.05 2.00
C ILE A 16 -4.71 -2.91 1.34
N ALA A 17 -4.66 -1.71 1.91
CA ALA A 17 -5.33 -0.55 1.34
C ALA A 17 -4.84 -0.25 -0.08
N GLU A 18 -3.53 -0.29 -0.30
CA GLU A 18 -2.95 -0.11 -1.62
C GLU A 18 -3.48 -1.15 -2.60
N ALA A 19 -3.40 -2.42 -2.25
CA ALA A 19 -3.78 -3.52 -3.14
C ALA A 19 -5.27 -3.48 -3.48
N VAL A 20 -6.13 -3.25 -2.48
CA VAL A 20 -7.58 -3.17 -2.68
C VAL A 20 -7.94 -1.97 -3.56
N THR A 21 -7.35 -0.81 -3.31
CA THR A 21 -7.61 0.38 -4.10
C THR A 21 -7.22 0.16 -5.57
N ASN A 22 -6.05 -0.41 -5.82
CA ASN A 22 -5.62 -0.68 -7.19
C ASN A 22 -6.47 -1.73 -7.88
N ALA A 23 -7.00 -2.71 -7.13
CA ALA A 23 -7.85 -3.76 -7.70
C ALA A 23 -9.23 -3.23 -8.09
N PHE A 24 -9.80 -2.33 -7.31
CA PHE A 24 -11.19 -1.88 -7.50
C PHE A 24 -11.32 -0.44 -8.00
N GLY A 25 -10.24 0.34 -7.98
CA GLY A 25 -10.27 1.74 -8.40
C GLY A 25 -10.24 1.94 -9.92
N GLY A 26 -9.99 0.90 -10.67
CA GLY A 26 -9.90 0.97 -12.13
C GLY A 26 -8.79 1.91 -12.59
N SER A 27 -9.02 2.61 -13.69
CA SER A 27 -8.07 3.58 -14.22
C SER A 27 -8.12 4.94 -13.53
N LEU A 28 -9.10 5.15 -12.63
CA LEU A 28 -9.32 6.44 -11.96
C LEU A 28 -8.46 6.61 -10.72
N LEU A 29 -8.05 5.51 -10.07
CA LEU A 29 -7.31 5.54 -8.83
C LEU A 29 -6.01 4.76 -8.98
N GLN A 30 -4.91 5.37 -8.51
CA GLN A 30 -3.62 4.70 -8.37
C GLN A 30 -3.22 4.83 -6.91
N ALA A 31 -2.87 3.73 -6.28
CA ALA A 31 -2.49 3.74 -4.88
C ALA A 31 -1.10 3.18 -4.67
N ARG A 32 -0.39 3.76 -3.72
CA ARG A 32 0.87 3.25 -3.20
C ARG A 32 0.81 3.32 -1.69
N SER A 33 1.73 2.65 -1.03
CA SER A 33 1.82 2.66 0.42
C SER A 33 3.25 2.85 0.87
N ALA A 34 3.40 3.37 2.08
CA ALA A 34 4.71 3.63 2.66
C ALA A 34 4.63 3.59 4.18
N GLY A 35 5.78 3.58 4.83
CA GLY A 35 5.88 3.66 6.28
C GLY A 35 6.91 4.68 6.71
N SER A 36 6.73 5.22 7.92
CA SER A 36 7.73 6.08 8.53
C SER A 36 8.91 5.27 9.06
N GLN A 37 8.65 4.01 9.46
CA GLN A 37 9.66 3.06 9.89
C GLN A 37 9.36 1.70 9.23
N PRO A 38 9.59 1.56 7.92
CA PRO A 38 9.21 0.34 7.21
C PRO A 38 9.95 -0.87 7.74
N SER A 39 9.21 -1.99 7.88
CA SER A 39 9.80 -3.25 8.35
C SER A 39 10.68 -3.93 7.30
N GLY A 40 10.50 -3.55 6.04
CA GLY A 40 11.18 -4.18 4.91
C GLY A 40 10.49 -5.43 4.39
N GLU A 41 9.46 -5.92 5.08
CA GLU A 41 8.74 -7.13 4.71
C GLU A 41 7.24 -6.91 4.82
N VAL A 42 6.49 -7.35 3.80
CA VAL A 42 5.04 -7.40 3.86
C VAL A 42 4.63 -8.57 4.74
N HIS A 43 3.64 -8.35 5.62
CA HIS A 43 3.18 -9.41 6.52
C HIS A 43 2.59 -10.56 5.70
N PRO A 44 3.00 -11.82 5.97
CA PRO A 44 2.50 -12.97 5.19
C PRO A 44 0.98 -13.12 5.20
N LEU A 45 0.31 -12.76 6.29
CA LEU A 45 -1.15 -12.80 6.36
C LEU A 45 -1.80 -11.80 5.43
N SER A 46 -1.18 -10.63 5.19
CA SER A 46 -1.69 -9.66 4.22
C SER A 46 -1.71 -10.25 2.82
N ILE A 47 -0.63 -10.90 2.43
CA ILE A 47 -0.53 -11.58 1.14
C ILE A 47 -1.59 -12.68 1.03
N LYS A 48 -1.72 -13.50 2.07
CA LYS A 48 -2.68 -14.60 2.09
C LYS A 48 -4.11 -14.11 1.92
N TYR A 49 -4.51 -13.08 2.68
CA TYR A 49 -5.88 -12.53 2.59
C TYR A 49 -6.15 -11.95 1.20
N LEU A 50 -5.19 -11.22 0.64
CA LEU A 50 -5.36 -10.64 -0.69
C LEU A 50 -5.48 -11.72 -1.76
N GLN A 51 -4.67 -12.77 -1.68
CA GLN A 51 -4.74 -13.90 -2.61
C GLN A 51 -6.07 -14.64 -2.51
N GLN A 52 -6.58 -14.83 -1.30
CA GLN A 52 -7.89 -15.46 -1.08
C GLN A 52 -9.02 -14.62 -1.67
N ALA A 53 -8.87 -13.31 -1.71
CA ALA A 53 -9.85 -12.41 -2.31
C ALA A 53 -9.68 -12.26 -3.82
N GLY A 54 -8.70 -12.95 -4.42
CA GLY A 54 -8.43 -12.86 -5.84
C GLY A 54 -7.72 -11.58 -6.26
N ILE A 55 -7.05 -10.91 -5.32
CA ILE A 55 -6.35 -9.65 -5.58
C ILE A 55 -4.87 -9.94 -5.84
N ASP A 56 -4.32 -9.33 -6.90
CA ASP A 56 -2.92 -9.48 -7.27
C ASP A 56 -2.03 -8.86 -6.20
N THR A 57 -1.04 -9.64 -5.75
CA THR A 57 -0.07 -9.21 -4.73
C THR A 57 1.32 -8.93 -5.32
N ALA A 58 1.47 -9.03 -6.63
CA ALA A 58 2.75 -8.76 -7.27
C ALA A 58 3.16 -7.30 -7.06
N GLY A 59 4.43 -7.10 -6.73
CA GLY A 59 4.97 -5.75 -6.56
C GLY A 59 4.70 -5.09 -5.22
N LEU A 60 3.99 -5.75 -4.31
CA LEU A 60 3.77 -5.20 -2.96
C LEU A 60 5.08 -5.23 -2.16
N GLN A 61 5.44 -4.08 -1.58
CA GLN A 61 6.68 -3.94 -0.83
C GLN A 61 6.46 -3.06 0.40
N SER A 62 7.17 -3.39 1.47
CA SER A 62 7.28 -2.51 2.63
C SER A 62 8.40 -1.52 2.36
N GLN A 63 8.10 -0.22 2.33
CA GLN A 63 9.07 0.78 1.93
C GLN A 63 8.81 2.12 2.61
N SER A 64 9.84 2.96 2.63
CA SER A 64 9.75 4.30 3.18
C SER A 64 8.97 5.21 2.24
N TRP A 65 8.35 6.25 2.79
CA TRP A 65 7.69 7.28 1.99
C TRP A 65 8.68 8.01 1.05
N ASP A 66 9.97 8.01 1.35
CA ASP A 66 10.98 8.60 0.48
C ASP A 66 10.98 7.94 -0.91
N ALA A 67 10.58 6.67 -0.99
CA ALA A 67 10.47 5.96 -2.26
C ALA A 67 9.40 6.55 -3.18
N HIS A 68 8.47 7.33 -2.64
CA HIS A 68 7.35 7.91 -3.39
C HIS A 68 7.40 9.43 -3.49
N GLU A 69 8.50 10.05 -3.06
CA GLU A 69 8.60 11.51 -3.04
C GLU A 69 8.38 12.12 -4.42
N ALA A 70 8.98 11.54 -5.45
CA ALA A 70 8.83 12.01 -6.81
C ALA A 70 7.48 11.70 -7.46
N TRP A 71 6.69 10.84 -6.84
CA TRP A 71 5.38 10.44 -7.38
C TRP A 71 4.32 11.51 -7.21
N GLN A 72 4.47 12.38 -6.22
CA GLN A 72 3.57 13.50 -5.93
C GLN A 72 2.09 13.08 -5.80
N PRO A 73 1.73 12.36 -4.73
CA PRO A 73 0.35 11.91 -4.54
C PRO A 73 -0.60 13.10 -4.39
N ASN A 74 -1.84 12.93 -4.86
CA ASN A 74 -2.88 13.94 -4.69
C ASN A 74 -3.43 13.94 -3.26
N VAL A 75 -3.52 12.75 -2.65
CA VAL A 75 -4.05 12.58 -1.29
C VAL A 75 -3.14 11.64 -0.52
N VAL A 76 -2.83 12.01 0.71
CA VAL A 76 -2.08 11.16 1.64
C VAL A 76 -3.02 10.74 2.77
N ILE A 77 -3.16 9.45 2.98
CA ILE A 77 -4.07 8.88 3.97
C ILE A 77 -3.25 8.09 4.98
N THR A 78 -3.33 8.50 6.24
CA THR A 78 -2.68 7.75 7.32
C THR A 78 -3.64 6.68 7.84
N VAL A 79 -3.11 5.48 8.04
CA VAL A 79 -3.87 4.37 8.60
C VAL A 79 -3.10 3.83 9.81
N CYS A 80 -3.84 3.38 10.82
CA CYS A 80 -3.21 2.80 12.00
C CYS A 80 -2.80 1.35 11.74
N ASP A 81 -1.63 1.01 12.22
CA ASP A 81 -1.19 -0.39 12.19
C ASP A 81 -1.90 -1.23 13.24
#